data_aecd7b986baf96508ec1800db91bb2c2
#
_entry.id   aecd7b986baf96508ec1800db91bb2c2
#
_cell.length_a   1.000
_cell.length_b   1.000
_cell.length_c   1.000
_cell.angle_alpha   90.00
_cell.angle_beta   90.00
_cell.angle_gamma   90.00
#
_symmetry.space_group_name_H-M   'P 1'
#
loop_
_entity.id
_entity.type
_entity.pdbx_description
1 polymer ?
#
loop_
_entity_poly.entity_id
_entity_poly.type
_entity_poly.pdbx_seq_one_letter_code
_entity_poly.pdbx_strand_id
1 'polypeptide(L)'
;DHDHDHDHDHDHDHDHDHVDVISEHLRFEFPIDQDVLKEILLKLVPEYQILRIKGRCWIEGKALPLQIQMVGSRFNSWFESANDDSWKPSKAGIDLVSLSLKGGVEKAFESSF
;
A
#
# COMPACT_ATOMS: atom_id res chain seq x y z
N ASP A 1 -39.94 -9.69 17.93
CA ASP A 1 -39.49 -9.76 17.67
C ASP A 1 -39.21 -9.66 17.24
N HIS A 2 -38.83 -9.59 17.05
CA HIS A 2 -38.19 -9.59 16.61
C HIS A 2 -37.56 -9.65 16.01
N ASP A 3 -37.30 -9.62 15.80
CA ASP A 3 -36.53 -9.78 15.25
C ASP A 3 -36.12 -9.74 14.71
N HIS A 4 -35.77 -9.59 14.54
CA HIS A 4 -34.98 -9.64 13.97
C HIS A 4 -34.41 -9.73 13.35
N ASP A 5 -34.42 -9.62 13.40
CA ASP A 5 -33.66 -9.90 12.80
C ASP A 5 -33.41 -9.74 12.27
N HIS A 6 -33.19 -9.60 12.09
CA HIS A 6 -32.51 -9.66 11.47
C HIS A 6 -31.92 -9.72 11.01
N ASP A 7 -31.96 -9.54 11.19
CA ASP A 7 -31.18 -9.83 10.66
C ASP A 7 -30.87 -9.87 10.16
N HIS A 8 -30.79 -9.67 10.13
CA HIS A 8 -30.11 -9.88 9.56
C HIS A 8 -29.61 -9.94 8.93
N ASP A 9 -29.77 -9.90 9.00
CA ASP A 9 -29.11 -10.24 8.34
C ASP A 9 -28.83 -10.17 7.72
N HIS A 10 -28.62 -10.00 7.53
CA HIS A 10 -27.95 -10.20 6.84
C HIS A 10 -27.36 -10.35 6.25
N ASP A 11 -27.39 -10.47 6.31
CA ASP A 11 -26.68 -10.91 5.69
C ASP A 11 -26.67 -11.10 4.91
N HIS A 12 -26.51 -11.02 4.58
CA HIS A 12 -26.15 -11.38 3.74
C HIS A 12 -26.08 -11.29 2.78
N ASP A 13 -25.97 -11.27 2.46
CA ASP A 13 -25.87 -11.45 1.63
C ASP A 13 -25.79 -10.99 0.84
N HIS A 14 -25.36 -10.82 0.47
CA HIS A 14 -25.08 -10.65 -0.37
C HIS A 14 -24.07 -10.57 -1.05
N ASP A 15 -23.64 -10.48 -1.24
CA ASP A 15 -22.28 -10.73 -1.34
C ASP A 15 -21.71 -11.14 -2.65
N HIS A 16 -22.40 -11.72 -3.46
CA HIS A 16 -21.98 -12.07 -4.80
C HIS A 16 -21.71 -10.85 -5.66
N ASP A 17 -22.00 -9.68 -5.17
CA ASP A 17 -21.71 -8.44 -5.88
C ASP A 17 -20.46 -7.75 -5.37
N HIS A 18 -19.83 -8.27 -4.34
CA HIS A 18 -18.69 -7.60 -3.82
C HIS A 18 -17.44 -7.85 -4.66
N VAL A 19 -16.51 -6.93 -4.62
CA VAL A 19 -15.27 -6.98 -5.36
C VAL A 19 -14.16 -7.42 -4.42
N ASP A 20 -13.36 -8.38 -4.85
CA ASP A 20 -12.24 -8.85 -4.05
C ASP A 20 -11.10 -7.85 -4.10
N VAL A 21 -10.63 -7.47 -2.93
CA VAL A 21 -9.48 -6.59 -2.78
C VAL A 21 -8.26 -7.45 -2.54
N ILE A 22 -7.20 -7.18 -3.30
CA ILE A 22 -5.95 -7.93 -3.22
C ILE A 22 -4.94 -7.12 -2.43
N SER A 23 -4.37 -7.74 -1.39
CA SER A 23 -3.36 -7.12 -0.57
C SER A 23 -1.98 -7.68 -0.96
N GLU A 24 -1.02 -6.80 -1.23
CA GLU A 24 0.35 -7.21 -1.55
C GLU A 24 1.32 -6.42 -0.71
N HIS A 25 2.38 -7.08 -0.28
CA HIS A 25 3.42 -6.47 0.53
C HIS A 25 4.66 -6.24 -0.34
N LEU A 26 5.06 -4.97 -0.44
CA LEU A 26 6.22 -4.56 -1.22
C LEU A 26 7.35 -4.23 -0.24
N ARG A 27 8.30 -5.15 -0.10
CA ARG A 27 9.43 -4.97 0.82
C ARG A 27 10.72 -5.23 0.04
N PHE A 28 11.45 -4.16 -0.25
CA PHE A 28 12.66 -4.23 -1.07
C PHE A 28 13.76 -3.37 -0.47
N GLU A 29 14.99 -3.82 -0.59
CA GLU A 29 16.17 -3.06 -0.17
C GLU A 29 16.91 -2.62 -1.42
N PHE A 30 16.88 -1.32 -1.69
CA PHE A 30 17.62 -0.72 -2.79
C PHE A 30 17.62 0.80 -2.60
N PRO A 31 18.59 1.51 -3.21
CA PRO A 31 18.55 2.97 -3.17
C PRO A 31 17.33 3.47 -3.93
N ILE A 32 16.57 4.36 -3.32
CA ILE A 32 15.38 4.90 -3.96
C ILE A 32 15.31 6.40 -3.75
N ASP A 33 14.89 7.10 -4.79
CA ASP A 33 14.62 8.52 -4.74
C ASP A 33 13.12 8.74 -4.54
N GLN A 34 12.78 9.71 -3.70
CA GLN A 34 11.40 10.00 -3.35
C GLN A 34 10.55 10.32 -4.59
N ASP A 35 11.08 11.13 -5.49
CA ASP A 35 10.34 11.54 -6.68
C ASP A 35 10.12 10.38 -7.63
N VAL A 36 11.13 9.51 -7.78
CA VAL A 36 11.02 8.32 -8.62
C VAL A 36 9.99 7.37 -8.03
N LEU A 37 10.02 7.19 -6.72
CA LEU A 37 9.04 6.32 -6.04
C LEU A 37 7.63 6.81 -6.29
N LYS A 38 7.40 8.11 -6.10
CA LYS A 38 6.09 8.70 -6.32
C LYS A 38 5.62 8.49 -7.76
N GLU A 39 6.51 8.71 -8.70
CA GLU A 39 6.20 8.57 -10.12
C GLU A 39 5.80 7.14 -10.47
N ILE A 40 6.54 6.17 -9.95
CA ILE A 40 6.24 4.76 -10.19
C ILE A 40 4.89 4.37 -9.59
N LEU A 41 4.64 4.78 -8.35
CA LEU A 41 3.38 4.44 -7.69
C LEU A 41 2.19 5.07 -8.41
N LEU A 42 2.32 6.32 -8.84
CA LEU A 42 1.24 6.98 -9.58
C LEU A 42 0.95 6.29 -10.91
N LYS A 43 1.99 5.76 -11.55
CA LYS A 43 1.82 5.04 -12.80
C LYS A 43 1.08 3.72 -12.60
N LEU A 44 1.35 3.03 -11.51
CA LEU A 44 0.75 1.73 -11.24
C LEU A 44 -0.71 1.82 -10.80
N VAL A 45 -1.13 2.96 -10.24
CA VAL A 45 -2.49 3.12 -9.72
C VAL A 45 -3.57 2.78 -10.76
N PRO A 46 -3.59 3.40 -11.95
CA PRO A 46 -4.64 3.08 -12.92
C PRO A 46 -4.46 1.69 -13.53
N GLU A 47 -3.22 1.24 -13.66
CA GLU A 47 -2.94 -0.02 -14.30
C GLU A 47 -3.43 -1.21 -13.48
N TYR A 48 -3.28 -1.16 -12.17
CA TYR A 48 -3.68 -2.24 -11.27
C TYR A 48 -4.89 -1.90 -10.43
N GLN A 49 -5.51 -0.76 -10.69
CA GLN A 49 -6.67 -0.28 -9.93
C GLN A 49 -6.35 -0.29 -8.43
N ILE A 50 -5.27 0.39 -8.09
CA ILE A 50 -4.81 0.47 -6.71
C ILE A 50 -5.72 1.41 -5.94
N LEU A 51 -6.25 0.89 -4.83
CA LEU A 51 -7.14 1.67 -3.96
C LEU A 51 -6.36 2.42 -2.89
N ARG A 52 -5.31 1.78 -2.37
CA ARG A 52 -4.57 2.35 -1.25
C ARG A 52 -3.18 1.76 -1.16
N ILE A 53 -2.21 2.63 -0.79
CA ILE A 53 -0.85 2.20 -0.47
C ILE A 53 -0.47 2.89 0.83
N LYS A 54 0.14 2.13 1.74
CA LYS A 54 0.57 2.68 3.01
C LYS A 54 1.86 2.00 3.43
N GLY A 55 2.78 2.77 4.02
CA GLY A 55 4.01 2.21 4.55
C GLY A 55 5.10 3.24 4.63
N ARG A 56 6.34 2.78 4.46
CA ARG A 56 7.53 3.60 4.69
C ARG A 56 8.55 3.43 3.60
N CYS A 57 9.34 4.48 3.42
CA CYS A 57 10.46 4.47 2.51
C CYS A 57 11.68 5.03 3.25
N TRP A 58 12.77 4.25 3.28
CA TRP A 58 14.03 4.70 3.89
C TRP A 58 14.94 5.20 2.77
N ILE A 59 15.15 6.52 2.77
CA ILE A 59 15.99 7.19 1.78
C ILE A 59 17.40 7.27 2.35
N GLU A 60 18.38 6.86 1.55
CA GLU A 60 19.77 6.86 1.99
C GLU A 60 20.20 8.27 2.41
N GLY A 61 20.84 8.38 3.57
CA GLY A 61 21.30 9.66 4.08
C GLY A 61 20.28 10.42 4.90
N LYS A 62 19.03 9.93 5.01
CA LYS A 62 18.03 10.57 5.83
C LYS A 62 17.89 9.84 7.16
N ALA A 63 17.77 10.61 8.24
CA ALA A 63 17.70 10.06 9.58
C ALA A 63 16.37 9.35 9.86
N LEU A 64 15.28 9.87 9.30
CA LEU A 64 13.94 9.33 9.53
C LEU A 64 13.37 8.73 8.27
N PRO A 65 12.57 7.66 8.39
CA PRO A 65 11.86 7.13 7.23
C PRO A 65 10.78 8.08 6.75
N LEU A 66 10.51 8.02 5.46
CA LEU A 66 9.44 8.76 4.83
C LEU A 66 8.17 7.92 4.95
N GLN A 67 7.18 8.42 5.65
CA GLN A 67 5.87 7.77 5.70
C GLN A 67 5.14 8.05 4.40
N ILE A 68 4.49 7.03 3.85
CA ILE A 68 3.76 7.15 2.60
C ILE A 68 2.32 6.72 2.83
N GLN A 69 1.41 7.54 2.37
CA GLN A 69 0.00 7.23 2.42
C GLN A 69 -0.64 7.70 1.13
N MET A 70 -1.25 6.75 0.42
CA MET A 70 -1.78 7.02 -0.89
C MET A 70 -3.19 6.46 -0.99
N VAL A 71 -4.14 7.29 -1.38
CA VAL A 71 -5.53 6.88 -1.60
C VAL A 71 -5.84 7.21 -3.05
N GLY A 72 -6.05 6.16 -3.88
CA GLY A 72 -6.13 6.37 -5.31
C GLY A 72 -4.85 7.05 -5.79
N SER A 73 -4.98 8.16 -6.50
CA SER A 73 -3.84 8.92 -7.00
C SER A 73 -3.39 10.04 -6.06
N ARG A 74 -3.95 10.11 -4.87
CA ARG A 74 -3.62 11.17 -3.92
C ARG A 74 -2.47 10.70 -3.04
N PHE A 75 -1.31 11.23 -3.28
CA PHE A 75 -0.06 10.85 -2.63
C PHE A 75 0.28 11.83 -1.52
N ASN A 76 0.47 11.30 -0.30
CA ASN A 76 0.91 12.09 0.85
C ASN A 76 2.15 11.44 1.44
N SER A 77 3.12 12.26 1.85
CA SER A 77 4.32 11.74 2.49
C SER A 77 4.86 12.74 3.50
N TRP A 78 5.50 12.21 4.54
CA TRP A 78 6.13 13.03 5.58
C TRP A 78 7.18 12.18 6.30
N PHE A 79 8.18 12.85 6.87
CA PHE A 79 9.21 12.15 7.64
C PHE A 79 8.72 12.00 9.08
N GLU A 80 8.82 10.77 9.59
CA GLU A 80 8.40 10.48 10.96
C GLU A 80 9.07 9.19 11.42
N SER A 81 9.48 9.15 12.69
CA SER A 81 10.16 7.98 13.23
C SER A 81 9.25 6.75 13.20
N ALA A 82 9.88 5.59 13.04
CA ALA A 82 9.20 4.31 13.09
C ALA A 82 9.50 3.62 14.42
N ASN A 83 8.67 2.64 14.79
CA ASN A 83 8.93 1.83 15.96
C ASN A 83 10.23 1.06 15.80
N ASP A 84 10.94 0.87 16.91
CA ASP A 84 12.20 0.11 16.90
C ASP A 84 12.01 -1.31 16.42
N ASP A 85 10.84 -1.87 16.64
CA ASP A 85 10.53 -3.24 16.26
C ASP A 85 10.15 -3.38 14.79
N SER A 86 10.02 -2.26 14.08
CA SER A 86 9.66 -2.28 12.67
C SER A 86 10.82 -2.76 11.82
N TRP A 87 10.48 -3.43 10.73
CA TRP A 87 11.49 -3.81 9.75
C TRP A 87 12.19 -2.57 9.20
N LYS A 88 13.49 -2.70 9.01
CA LYS A 88 14.32 -1.64 8.42
C LYS A 88 15.28 -2.24 7.41
N PRO A 89 15.54 -1.55 6.30
CA PRO A 89 16.60 -1.96 5.39
C PRO A 89 17.95 -1.62 5.99
N SER A 90 19.03 -2.17 5.45
CA SER A 90 20.37 -1.87 5.93
C SER A 90 20.78 -0.43 5.59
N LYS A 91 20.39 0.09 4.43
CA LYS A 91 20.69 1.48 4.03
C LYS A 91 19.47 2.20 3.51
N ALA A 92 18.79 1.61 2.54
CA ALA A 92 17.63 2.23 1.89
C ALA A 92 16.70 1.14 1.42
N GLY A 93 15.43 1.48 1.28
CA GLY A 93 14.44 0.51 0.82
C GLY A 93 13.03 0.97 1.08
N ILE A 94 12.10 0.10 0.81
CA ILE A 94 10.68 0.36 1.05
C ILE A 94 10.03 -0.79 1.78
N ASP A 95 8.95 -0.46 2.48
CA ASP A 95 8.10 -1.42 3.16
C ASP A 95 6.68 -0.89 3.05
N LEU A 96 5.99 -1.29 1.99
CA LEU A 96 4.67 -0.79 1.65
C LEU A 96 3.66 -1.92 1.56
N VAL A 97 2.41 -1.62 1.85
CA VAL A 97 1.29 -2.54 1.62
C VAL A 97 0.36 -1.87 0.62
N SER A 98 0.02 -2.58 -0.44
CA SER A 98 -0.93 -2.10 -1.45
C SER A 98 -2.23 -2.89 -1.36
N LEU A 99 -3.33 -2.19 -1.57
CA LEU A 99 -4.65 -2.78 -1.74
C LEU A 99 -5.12 -2.43 -3.15
N SER A 100 -5.41 -3.42 -3.96
CA SER A 100 -5.76 -3.20 -5.35
C SER A 100 -6.84 -4.17 -5.80
N LEU A 101 -7.44 -3.87 -6.95
CA LEU A 101 -8.43 -4.76 -7.56
C LEU A 101 -7.81 -5.76 -8.52
N LYS A 102 -6.56 -5.50 -8.95
CA LYS A 102 -5.81 -6.42 -9.81
C LYS A 102 -4.52 -6.81 -9.11
N GLY A 103 -4.14 -8.08 -9.23
CA GLY A 103 -2.89 -8.58 -8.68
C GLY A 103 -1.71 -8.26 -9.56
N GLY A 104 -0.50 -8.38 -9.00
CA GLY A 104 0.74 -8.16 -9.73
C GLY A 104 1.44 -6.85 -9.41
N VAL A 105 0.96 -6.11 -8.42
CA VAL A 105 1.57 -4.83 -8.04
C VAL A 105 3.02 -5.02 -7.60
N GLU A 106 3.29 -6.04 -6.78
CA GLU A 106 4.63 -6.29 -6.30
C GLU A 106 5.61 -6.55 -7.44
N LYS A 107 5.23 -7.40 -8.39
CA LYS A 107 6.08 -7.71 -9.53
C LYS A 107 6.27 -6.50 -10.43
N ALA A 108 5.20 -5.76 -10.67
CA ALA A 108 5.27 -4.58 -11.52
C ALA A 108 6.17 -3.52 -10.90
N PHE A 109 6.08 -3.35 -9.58
CA PHE A 109 6.92 -2.40 -8.87
C PHE A 109 8.40 -2.81 -8.98
N GLU A 110 8.70 -4.08 -8.72
CA GLU A 110 10.05 -4.61 -8.80
C GLU A 110 10.63 -4.41 -10.19
N SER A 111 9.83 -4.62 -11.23
CA SER A 111 10.26 -4.47 -12.62
C SER A 111 10.48 -3.02 -13.05
N SER A 112 10.08 -2.07 -12.21
CA SER A 112 10.23 -0.64 -12.53
C SER A 112 11.62 -0.09 -12.18
N PHE A 113 12.48 -0.93 -11.62
CA PHE A 113 13.84 -0.53 -11.23
C PHE A 113 14.92 -1.28 -12.00
#